data_37d5d39b980f4e2013260302dde87396
#
_entry.id   37d5d39b980f4e2013260302dde87396
#
_cell.length_a   1.000
_cell.length_b   1.000
_cell.length_c   1.000
_cell.angle_alpha   90.00
_cell.angle_beta   90.00
_cell.angle_gamma   90.00
#
_symmetry.space_group_name_H-M   'P 1'
#
loop_
_entity.id
_entity.type
_entity.pdbx_description
1 polymer ?
#
loop_
_entity_poly.entity_id
_entity_poly.type
_entity_poly.pdbx_seq_one_letter_code
_entity_poly.pdbx_strand_id
1 'polypeptide(L)'
;MKGIASYSGVDRRFQIKGKCNGFTIIDDYAHHPAEITATLKAAQHYPHNKLWCIFQPHTYTRTKAFLPEFAKALAHADHVVLAPVYSAREQDIYGVSSADIQKLILGSGTPCEYFMTFPEIEAFIKDNCSEGDVVITMGAGNILEVGEDLLK
;
A
#
# COMPACT_ATOMS: atom_id res chain seq x y z
N MET A 1 8.49 -20.77 -16.94
CA MET A 1 8.00 -20.68 -16.49
C MET A 1 7.41 -20.43 -16.59
N LYS A 2 7.56 -20.30 -17.21
CA LYS A 2 6.92 -20.02 -17.14
C LYS A 2 5.88 -19.89 -17.09
N GLY A 3 5.63 -20.48 -18.17
CA GLY A 3 4.17 -20.35 -18.21
C GLY A 3 3.55 -19.36 -17.32
N ILE A 4 4.25 -18.94 -16.49
CA ILE A 4 3.83 -17.96 -15.52
C ILE A 4 3.46 -16.64 -16.16
N ALA A 5 4.10 -16.35 -17.25
CA ALA A 5 3.84 -15.10 -17.94
C ALA A 5 2.37 -14.92 -18.31
N SER A 6 1.67 -16.01 -18.57
CA SER A 6 0.26 -15.93 -18.96
C SER A 6 -0.64 -15.41 -17.84
N TYR A 7 -0.14 -15.40 -16.61
CA TYR A 7 -0.91 -14.92 -15.48
C TYR A 7 -0.50 -13.57 -14.98
N SER A 8 0.42 -12.92 -15.64
CA SER A 8 0.97 -11.66 -15.16
C SER A 8 -0.10 -10.60 -14.93
N GLY A 9 -1.18 -10.61 -15.74
CA GLY A 9 -2.24 -9.64 -15.61
C GLY A 9 -3.09 -9.79 -14.36
N VAL A 10 -3.13 -11.00 -13.79
CA VAL A 10 -3.96 -11.26 -12.60
C VAL A 10 -3.11 -11.51 -11.36
N ASP A 11 -1.83 -11.79 -11.53
CA ASP A 11 -0.97 -12.06 -10.40
C ASP A 11 -0.30 -10.77 -9.93
N ARG A 12 -0.86 -10.17 -8.88
CA ARG A 12 -0.36 -8.93 -8.29
C ARG A 12 0.36 -9.23 -6.98
N ARG A 13 1.29 -10.20 -7.01
CA ARG A 13 2.04 -10.56 -5.81
C ARG A 13 3.48 -10.11 -5.97
N PHE A 14 3.88 -9.12 -5.18
CA PHE A 14 5.24 -8.58 -5.16
C PHE A 14 5.75 -8.34 -6.58
N GLN A 15 4.93 -7.68 -7.37
CA GLN A 15 5.22 -7.49 -8.79
C GLN A 15 6.02 -6.21 -8.98
N ILE A 16 7.27 -6.33 -9.40
CA ILE A 16 8.10 -5.17 -9.66
C ILE A 16 7.62 -4.51 -10.96
N LYS A 17 7.19 -3.26 -10.84
CA LYS A 17 6.62 -2.53 -11.98
C LYS A 17 7.64 -1.67 -12.70
N GLY A 18 8.69 -1.22 -12.02
CA GLY A 18 9.70 -0.39 -12.61
C GLY A 18 10.33 0.55 -11.60
N LYS A 19 11.07 1.54 -12.11
CA LYS A 19 11.71 2.54 -11.27
C LYS A 19 11.28 3.95 -11.67
N CYS A 20 11.16 4.81 -10.67
CA CYS A 20 10.86 6.22 -10.83
C CYS A 20 11.86 7.00 -9.99
N ASN A 21 12.62 7.91 -10.61
CA ASN A 21 13.61 8.72 -9.91
C ASN A 21 14.57 7.91 -9.03
N GLY A 22 14.86 6.66 -9.44
CA GLY A 22 15.77 5.79 -8.72
C GLY A 22 15.14 4.95 -7.63
N PHE A 23 13.87 5.16 -7.29
CA PHE A 23 13.20 4.26 -6.35
C PHE A 23 12.36 3.23 -7.12
N THR A 24 12.20 2.05 -6.52
CA THR A 24 11.53 0.91 -7.15
C THR A 24 10.05 0.89 -6.78
N ILE A 25 9.20 0.67 -7.79
CA ILE A 25 7.75 0.54 -7.58
C ILE A 25 7.38 -0.94 -7.65
N ILE A 26 6.69 -1.41 -6.61
CA ILE A 26 6.21 -2.80 -6.52
C ILE A 26 4.71 -2.75 -6.26
N ASP A 27 3.95 -3.66 -6.88
CA ASP A 27 2.53 -3.79 -6.62
C ASP A 27 2.24 -5.14 -5.98
N ASP A 28 1.33 -5.16 -5.00
CA ASP A 28 0.93 -6.39 -4.33
C ASP A 28 -0.56 -6.34 -4.01
N TYR A 29 -1.24 -7.44 -4.23
CA TYR A 29 -2.68 -7.55 -4.05
C TYR A 29 -3.09 -7.72 -2.58
N ALA A 30 -2.14 -7.82 -1.66
CA ALA A 30 -2.42 -8.05 -0.25
C ALA A 30 -3.46 -7.08 0.28
N HIS A 31 -4.47 -7.58 0.97
CA HIS A 31 -5.56 -6.76 1.50
C HIS A 31 -6.07 -7.29 2.85
N HIS A 32 -5.55 -8.39 3.34
CA HIS A 32 -5.79 -8.88 4.70
C HIS A 32 -4.55 -8.63 5.55
N PRO A 33 -4.71 -8.39 6.86
CA PRO A 33 -3.56 -8.13 7.73
C PRO A 33 -2.46 -9.19 7.65
N ALA A 34 -2.82 -10.47 7.57
CA ALA A 34 -1.82 -11.53 7.48
C ALA A 34 -1.03 -11.44 6.17
N GLU A 35 -1.72 -11.14 5.07
CA GLU A 35 -1.06 -10.99 3.76
C GLU A 35 -0.15 -9.77 3.75
N ILE A 36 -0.61 -8.67 4.34
CA ILE A 36 0.17 -7.43 4.42
C ILE A 36 1.45 -7.68 5.20
N THR A 37 1.33 -8.34 6.35
CA THR A 37 2.49 -8.68 7.17
C THR A 37 3.49 -9.51 6.39
N ALA A 38 3.02 -10.55 5.69
CA ALA A 38 3.89 -11.43 4.92
C ALA A 38 4.62 -10.66 3.82
N THR A 39 3.89 -9.81 3.09
CA THR A 39 4.48 -9.04 2.00
C THR A 39 5.51 -8.05 2.51
N LEU A 40 5.19 -7.31 3.59
CA LEU A 40 6.13 -6.32 4.11
C LEU A 40 7.36 -6.97 4.73
N LYS A 41 7.22 -8.13 5.38
CA LYS A 41 8.37 -8.87 5.88
C LYS A 41 9.26 -9.34 4.74
N ALA A 42 8.67 -9.83 3.66
CA ALA A 42 9.44 -10.23 2.48
C ALA A 42 10.16 -9.02 1.89
N ALA A 43 9.50 -7.87 1.84
CA ALA A 43 10.09 -6.65 1.30
C ALA A 43 11.27 -6.17 2.13
N GLN A 44 11.26 -6.44 3.44
CA GLN A 44 12.39 -6.06 4.29
C GLN A 44 13.68 -6.77 3.89
N HIS A 45 13.57 -7.93 3.24
CA HIS A 45 14.73 -8.66 2.75
C HIS A 45 15.13 -8.27 1.32
N TYR A 46 14.29 -7.49 0.65
CA TYR A 46 14.61 -6.95 -0.67
C TYR A 46 15.52 -5.72 -0.47
N PRO A 47 16.57 -5.55 -1.31
CA PRO A 47 17.48 -4.42 -1.12
C PRO A 47 16.73 -3.09 -1.19
N HIS A 48 16.85 -2.29 -0.13
CA HIS A 48 16.16 -1.01 -0.05
C HIS A 48 16.81 -0.11 0.98
N ASN A 49 16.65 1.20 0.80
CA ASN A 49 17.01 2.17 1.82
C ASN A 49 15.83 2.37 2.75
N LYS A 50 14.73 2.90 2.25
CA LYS A 50 13.52 3.08 3.02
C LYS A 50 12.37 2.33 2.33
N LEU A 51 11.54 1.67 3.11
CA LEU A 51 10.39 0.91 2.60
C LEU A 51 9.11 1.70 2.83
N TRP A 52 8.46 2.09 1.73
CA TRP A 52 7.20 2.83 1.75
C TRP A 52 6.07 1.91 1.37
N CYS A 53 4.96 1.99 2.07
CA CYS A 53 3.76 1.22 1.72
C CYS A 53 2.61 2.18 1.48
N ILE A 54 2.07 2.17 0.25
CA ILE A 54 0.86 2.91 -0.10
C ILE A 54 -0.28 1.90 -0.04
N PHE A 55 -1.15 2.04 0.95
CA PHE A 55 -2.21 1.06 1.19
C PHE A 55 -3.59 1.64 0.97
N GLN A 56 -4.43 0.87 0.26
CA GLN A 56 -5.84 1.19 0.08
C GLN A 56 -6.66 0.12 0.78
N PRO A 57 -7.36 0.47 1.88
CA PRO A 57 -8.25 -0.50 2.51
C PRO A 57 -9.37 -0.91 1.55
N HIS A 58 -9.77 -2.16 1.60
CA HIS A 58 -10.80 -2.72 0.72
C HIS A 58 -12.03 -3.04 1.56
N THR A 59 -13.13 -2.38 1.26
CA THR A 59 -14.44 -2.42 1.90
C THR A 59 -14.44 -1.85 3.32
N TYR A 60 -15.56 -1.24 3.67
CA TYR A 60 -15.74 -0.67 5.02
C TYR A 60 -15.88 -1.78 6.06
N THR A 61 -16.54 -2.88 5.70
CA THR A 61 -16.75 -4.01 6.60
C THR A 61 -15.41 -4.57 7.10
N ARG A 62 -14.50 -4.85 6.15
CA ARG A 62 -13.19 -5.41 6.51
C ARG A 62 -12.37 -4.40 7.29
N THR A 63 -12.40 -3.13 6.87
CA THR A 63 -11.64 -2.09 7.55
C THR A 63 -12.06 -1.98 9.00
N LYS A 64 -13.35 -1.95 9.27
CA LYS A 64 -13.88 -1.87 10.63
C LYS A 64 -13.51 -3.10 11.46
N ALA A 65 -13.64 -4.28 10.85
CA ALA A 65 -13.44 -5.54 11.56
C ALA A 65 -12.00 -5.74 12.01
N PHE A 66 -11.03 -5.22 11.24
CA PHE A 66 -9.61 -5.51 11.47
C PHE A 66 -8.76 -4.27 11.68
N LEU A 67 -9.36 -3.19 12.20
CA LEU A 67 -8.63 -1.92 12.39
C LEU A 67 -7.28 -2.07 13.09
N PRO A 68 -7.21 -2.67 14.29
CA PRO A 68 -5.92 -2.79 14.99
C PRO A 68 -4.94 -3.68 14.22
N GLU A 69 -5.45 -4.75 13.61
CA GLU A 69 -4.61 -5.68 12.88
C GLU A 69 -4.01 -5.03 11.63
N PHE A 70 -4.77 -4.19 10.94
CA PHE A 70 -4.24 -3.45 9.80
C PHE A 70 -3.10 -2.53 10.24
N ALA A 71 -3.31 -1.79 11.32
CA ALA A 71 -2.29 -0.88 11.81
C ALA A 71 -1.00 -1.61 12.18
N LYS A 72 -1.14 -2.75 12.84
CA LYS A 72 0.01 -3.56 13.23
C LYS A 72 0.77 -4.08 12.01
N ALA A 73 0.04 -4.58 11.03
CA ALA A 73 0.64 -5.14 9.81
C ALA A 73 1.38 -4.04 9.05
N LEU A 74 0.74 -2.89 8.85
CA LEU A 74 1.31 -1.80 8.08
C LEU A 74 2.53 -1.18 8.74
N ALA A 75 2.62 -1.26 10.06
CA ALA A 75 3.76 -0.70 10.80
C ALA A 75 5.08 -1.42 10.50
N HIS A 76 5.05 -2.52 9.75
CA HIS A 76 6.29 -3.15 9.28
C HIS A 76 6.99 -2.33 8.20
N ALA A 77 6.30 -1.38 7.56
CA ALA A 77 6.92 -0.45 6.63
C ALA A 77 7.59 0.68 7.41
N ASP A 78 8.55 1.35 6.77
CA ASP A 78 9.19 2.50 7.38
C ASP A 78 8.28 3.73 7.35
N HIS A 79 7.45 3.83 6.32
CA HIS A 79 6.53 4.95 6.16
C HIS A 79 5.28 4.43 5.46
N VAL A 80 4.10 4.81 5.95
CA VAL A 80 2.83 4.36 5.39
C VAL A 80 2.09 5.55 4.79
N VAL A 81 1.51 5.35 3.61
CA VAL A 81 0.63 6.34 2.98
C VAL A 81 -0.69 5.65 2.70
N LEU A 82 -1.78 6.25 3.18
CA LEU A 82 -3.11 5.65 3.05
C LEU A 82 -3.95 6.40 2.02
N ALA A 83 -4.68 5.63 1.21
CA ALA A 83 -5.71 6.12 0.32
C ALA A 83 -7.08 5.91 0.99
N PRO A 84 -8.15 6.55 0.48
CA PRO A 84 -9.49 6.29 1.02
C PRO A 84 -9.89 4.83 0.85
N VAL A 85 -10.83 4.38 1.67
CA VAL A 85 -11.35 3.02 1.56
C VAL A 85 -11.97 2.81 0.18
N TYR A 86 -11.61 1.69 -0.45
CA TYR A 86 -12.24 1.27 -1.71
C TYR A 86 -13.54 0.58 -1.35
N SER A 87 -14.66 1.23 -1.63
CA SER A 87 -15.96 0.82 -1.11
C SER A 87 -16.46 -0.50 -1.68
N ALA A 88 -16.09 -0.82 -2.93
CA ALA A 88 -16.58 -2.01 -3.62
C ALA A 88 -18.13 -2.10 -3.55
N ARG A 89 -18.79 -0.94 -3.70
CA ARG A 89 -20.26 -0.78 -3.69
C ARG A 89 -20.87 -0.87 -2.29
N GLU A 90 -20.07 -1.01 -1.23
CA GLU A 90 -20.62 -0.92 0.12
C GLU A 90 -20.95 0.53 0.46
N GLN A 91 -21.90 0.70 1.35
CA GLN A 91 -22.13 1.99 1.98
C GLN A 91 -21.41 2.01 3.33
N ASP A 92 -20.89 3.17 3.70
CA ASP A 92 -20.22 3.31 4.99
C ASP A 92 -21.27 3.48 6.09
N ILE A 93 -21.74 2.37 6.63
CA ILE A 93 -22.69 2.37 7.74
C ILE A 93 -21.97 2.31 9.08
N TYR A 94 -20.62 2.25 9.07
CA TYR A 94 -19.80 2.08 10.28
C TYR A 94 -19.10 3.36 10.71
N GLY A 95 -19.08 4.37 9.86
CA GLY A 95 -18.34 5.60 10.15
C GLY A 95 -16.85 5.39 10.22
N VAL A 96 -16.32 4.47 9.42
CA VAL A 96 -14.89 4.14 9.44
C VAL A 96 -14.20 4.69 8.20
N SER A 97 -12.96 5.12 8.37
CA SER A 97 -12.16 5.60 7.24
C SER A 97 -10.70 5.25 7.46
N SER A 98 -9.88 5.54 6.45
CA SER A 98 -8.43 5.35 6.57
C SER A 98 -7.83 6.21 7.67
N ALA A 99 -8.49 7.31 8.05
CA ALA A 99 -8.02 8.13 9.16
C ALA A 99 -7.95 7.34 10.46
N ASP A 100 -8.85 6.37 10.64
CA ASP A 100 -8.84 5.54 11.84
C ASP A 100 -7.60 4.63 11.88
N ILE A 101 -7.21 4.10 10.72
CA ILE A 101 -5.99 3.31 10.61
C ILE A 101 -4.78 4.21 10.86
N GLN A 102 -4.78 5.41 10.26
CA GLN A 102 -3.68 6.36 10.43
C GLN A 102 -3.42 6.67 11.89
N LYS A 103 -4.48 6.92 12.64
CA LYS A 103 -4.36 7.25 14.06
C LYS A 103 -3.64 6.14 14.83
N LEU A 104 -3.98 4.89 14.55
CA LEU A 104 -3.37 3.75 15.22
C LEU A 104 -1.90 3.57 14.80
N ILE A 105 -1.60 3.78 13.52
CA ILE A 105 -0.22 3.66 13.03
C ILE A 105 0.66 4.73 13.67
N LEU A 106 0.18 5.96 13.70
CA LEU A 106 0.92 7.06 14.33
C LEU A 106 1.16 6.78 15.80
N GLY A 107 0.16 6.18 16.47
CA GLY A 107 0.29 5.81 17.86
C GLY A 107 1.37 4.77 18.13
N SER A 108 1.72 3.97 17.13
CA SER A 108 2.80 2.99 17.26
C SER A 108 4.17 3.55 16.92
N GLY A 109 4.24 4.80 16.48
CA GLY A 109 5.50 5.46 16.18
C GLY A 109 5.93 5.44 14.72
N THR A 110 5.11 4.86 13.84
CA THR A 110 5.43 4.82 12.40
C THR A 110 4.82 6.05 11.71
N PRO A 111 5.59 6.75 10.86
CA PRO A 111 5.04 7.87 10.10
C PRO A 111 3.93 7.37 9.17
N CYS A 112 2.84 8.14 9.11
CA CYS A 112 1.70 7.74 8.28
C CYS A 112 0.96 8.97 7.79
N GLU A 113 0.81 9.08 6.45
CA GLU A 113 0.00 10.11 5.81
C GLU A 113 -1.28 9.51 5.26
N TYR A 114 -2.29 10.36 5.09
CA TYR A 114 -3.56 9.97 4.49
C TYR A 114 -3.97 11.09 3.53
N PHE A 115 -4.16 10.72 2.27
CA PHE A 115 -4.57 11.67 1.23
C PHE A 115 -5.87 11.21 0.61
N MET A 116 -6.68 12.18 0.16
CA MET A 116 -7.99 11.88 -0.39
C MET A 116 -7.96 11.51 -1.86
N THR A 117 -6.88 11.83 -2.58
CA THR A 117 -6.79 11.57 -4.02
C THR A 117 -5.45 10.94 -4.38
N PHE A 118 -5.46 10.19 -5.47
CA PHE A 118 -4.23 9.56 -5.98
C PHE A 118 -3.19 10.60 -6.42
N PRO A 119 -3.56 11.69 -7.14
CA PRO A 119 -2.56 12.70 -7.47
C PRO A 119 -1.84 13.27 -6.26
N GLU A 120 -2.52 13.44 -5.13
CA GLU A 120 -1.87 13.91 -3.90
C GLU A 120 -0.86 12.89 -3.39
N ILE A 121 -1.20 11.61 -3.44
CA ILE A 121 -0.30 10.54 -3.04
C ILE A 121 0.93 10.54 -3.94
N GLU A 122 0.72 10.63 -5.25
CA GLU A 122 1.81 10.61 -6.22
C GLU A 122 2.77 11.78 -6.02
N ALA A 123 2.23 12.97 -5.76
CA ALA A 123 3.05 14.14 -5.51
C ALA A 123 3.88 13.96 -4.23
N PHE A 124 3.27 13.44 -3.18
CA PHE A 124 3.96 13.20 -1.92
C PHE A 124 5.12 12.21 -2.10
N ILE A 125 4.86 11.13 -2.83
CA ILE A 125 5.89 10.12 -3.07
C ILE A 125 7.05 10.70 -3.86
N LYS A 126 6.75 11.45 -4.93
CA LYS A 126 7.82 12.07 -5.74
C LYS A 126 8.66 13.04 -4.93
N ASP A 127 8.03 13.76 -4.00
CA ASP A 127 8.72 14.77 -3.20
C ASP A 127 9.56 14.16 -2.08
N ASN A 128 9.22 12.97 -1.62
CA ASN A 128 9.81 12.41 -0.39
C ASN A 128 10.64 11.15 -0.59
N CYS A 129 10.39 10.39 -1.63
CA CYS A 129 11.15 9.17 -1.88
C CYS A 129 12.46 9.48 -2.57
N SER A 130 13.46 8.71 -2.25
CA SER A 130 14.83 8.92 -2.75
C SER A 130 15.31 7.68 -3.48
N GLU A 131 16.42 7.85 -4.20
CA GLU A 131 17.06 6.73 -4.89
C GLU A 131 17.36 5.61 -3.90
N GLY A 132 17.05 4.39 -4.30
CA GLY A 132 17.26 3.22 -3.44
C GLY A 132 16.08 2.86 -2.56
N ASP A 133 15.07 3.73 -2.47
CA ASP A 133 13.85 3.40 -1.72
C ASP A 133 13.00 2.40 -2.49
N VAL A 134 12.13 1.69 -1.77
CA VAL A 134 11.14 0.79 -2.37
C VAL A 134 9.75 1.30 -1.96
N VAL A 135 8.87 1.40 -2.95
CA VAL A 135 7.49 1.84 -2.75
C VAL A 135 6.57 0.69 -3.18
N ILE A 136 5.73 0.21 -2.28
CA ILE A 136 4.78 -0.85 -2.59
C ILE A 136 3.37 -0.28 -2.59
N THR A 137 2.66 -0.41 -3.73
CA THR A 137 1.22 -0.14 -3.76
C THR A 137 0.52 -1.43 -3.36
N MET A 138 -0.37 -1.35 -2.37
CA MET A 138 -0.93 -2.55 -1.77
C MET A 138 -2.43 -2.42 -1.59
N GLY A 139 -3.16 -3.45 -2.04
CA GLY A 139 -4.61 -3.49 -1.91
C GLY A 139 -5.26 -4.23 -3.05
N ALA A 140 -6.53 -4.58 -2.88
CA ALA A 140 -7.31 -5.33 -3.86
C ALA A 140 -8.07 -4.44 -4.84
N GLY A 141 -8.11 -3.13 -4.60
CA GLY A 141 -8.82 -2.18 -5.46
C GLY A 141 -7.94 -1.62 -6.56
N ASN A 142 -8.06 -0.32 -6.79
CA ASN A 142 -7.37 0.33 -7.90
C ASN A 142 -6.09 1.07 -7.51
N ILE A 143 -5.55 0.79 -6.33
CA ILE A 143 -4.36 1.50 -5.85
C ILE A 143 -3.14 1.30 -6.76
N LEU A 144 -3.11 0.20 -7.55
CA LEU A 144 -2.00 -0.04 -8.48
C LEU A 144 -1.84 1.12 -9.47
N GLU A 145 -2.90 1.89 -9.72
CA GLU A 145 -2.84 3.02 -10.64
C GLU A 145 -1.85 4.08 -10.17
N VAL A 146 -1.67 4.22 -8.86
CA VAL A 146 -0.69 5.16 -8.33
C VAL A 146 0.71 4.80 -8.83
N GLY A 147 1.07 3.53 -8.73
CA GLY A 147 2.37 3.07 -9.21
C GLY A 147 2.52 3.24 -10.71
N GLU A 148 1.47 2.91 -11.45
CA GLU A 148 1.48 3.06 -12.91
C GLU A 148 1.66 4.52 -13.32
N ASP A 149 0.99 5.42 -12.63
CA ASP A 149 1.11 6.86 -12.91
C ASP A 149 2.50 7.38 -12.57
N LEU A 150 3.10 6.88 -11.49
CA LEU A 150 4.45 7.29 -11.12
C LEU A 150 5.48 6.90 -12.18
N LEU A 151 5.20 5.86 -12.95
CA LEU A 151 6.11 5.36 -13.98
C LEU A 151 5.95 6.04 -15.34
N LYS A 152 4.96 6.90 -15.50
CA LYS A 152 4.72 7.59 -16.77
C LYS A 152 5.69 8.75 -17.02
#